data_fe217eac8417bcfaf270f5f16814f8ba
#
_entry.id   fe217eac8417bcfaf270f5f16814f8ba
#
_cell.length_a   1.000
_cell.length_b   1.000
_cell.length_c   1.000
_cell.angle_alpha   90.00
_cell.angle_beta   90.00
_cell.angle_gamma   90.00
#
_symmetry.space_group_name_H-M   'P 1'
#
loop_
_entity.id
_entity.type
_entity.pdbx_description
1 polymer ?
#
loop_
_entity_poly.entity_id
_entity_poly.type
_entity_poly.pdbx_seq_one_letter_code
_entity_poly.pdbx_strand_id
1 'polypeptide(L)'
;MKERRKRRSAKDIEESILDAANQLIENDGFSKLTVTGIIHLAEIEPVQFYHRYEDLNKFIDEYVKKYDYWFNDIIKSQKQSSNDKELYTNILTGLFHSLSENKAMQELLKWELANNNETSQRTARLRELHTLPLCQKYSKLFSDTDIDIVTISALIIGGIYYLILHDELSTFSGINLKMESDRQRVIKAINKLSDILFTPIPSSLTRETIDIIISNVKKITSAIFLLQFMLSSIAKYLTKEPYKDVVFILMCSICFIA
;
A
#
# COMPACT_ATOMS: atom_id res chain seq x y z
N MET A 1 49.03 -25.44 -12.90
CA MET A 1 48.85 -24.22 -13.69
C MET A 1 47.61 -23.50 -13.11
N LYS A 2 47.78 -22.28 -12.55
CA LYS A 2 46.63 -21.45 -12.11
C LYS A 2 45.94 -20.96 -13.38
N GLU A 3 44.69 -21.36 -13.61
CA GLU A 3 43.86 -20.84 -14.68
C GLU A 3 43.76 -19.32 -14.58
N ARG A 4 44.14 -18.60 -15.62
CA ARG A 4 44.15 -17.13 -15.65
C ARG A 4 42.69 -16.65 -15.66
N ARG A 5 42.18 -16.14 -14.56
CA ARG A 5 40.81 -15.59 -14.44
C ARG A 5 40.58 -14.61 -15.60
N LYS A 6 39.55 -14.87 -16.41
CA LYS A 6 39.17 -14.00 -17.53
C LYS A 6 38.87 -12.59 -17.03
N ARG A 7 39.45 -11.57 -17.63
CA ARG A 7 39.21 -10.17 -17.21
C ARG A 7 37.74 -9.83 -17.44
N ARG A 8 37.00 -9.49 -16.38
CA ARG A 8 35.61 -9.04 -16.47
C ARG A 8 35.51 -7.79 -17.34
N SER A 9 34.47 -7.68 -18.19
CA SER A 9 34.17 -6.47 -18.95
C SER A 9 33.61 -5.38 -18.01
N ALA A 10 33.56 -4.14 -18.49
CA ALA A 10 32.93 -3.05 -17.75
C ALA A 10 31.44 -3.34 -17.43
N LYS A 11 30.75 -3.98 -18.37
CA LYS A 11 29.35 -4.41 -18.23
C LYS A 11 29.19 -5.51 -17.17
N ASP A 12 30.06 -6.54 -17.18
CA ASP A 12 30.01 -7.62 -16.18
C ASP A 12 30.21 -7.09 -14.76
N ILE A 13 31.07 -6.08 -14.59
CA ILE A 13 31.30 -5.44 -13.30
C ILE A 13 30.08 -4.65 -12.83
N GLU A 14 29.44 -3.90 -13.72
CA GLU A 14 28.21 -3.16 -13.42
C GLU A 14 27.07 -4.09 -13.04
N GLU A 15 26.85 -5.16 -13.81
CA GLU A 15 25.87 -6.21 -13.48
C GLU A 15 26.17 -6.82 -12.11
N SER A 16 27.43 -7.15 -11.81
CA SER A 16 27.82 -7.68 -10.48
C SER A 16 27.53 -6.70 -9.35
N ILE A 17 27.73 -5.40 -9.54
CA ILE A 17 27.40 -4.35 -8.55
C ILE A 17 25.89 -4.29 -8.32
N LEU A 18 25.10 -4.29 -9.39
CA LEU A 18 23.64 -4.23 -9.32
C LEU A 18 23.04 -5.47 -8.65
N ASP A 19 23.55 -6.66 -9.00
CA ASP A 19 23.12 -7.92 -8.41
C ASP A 19 23.46 -7.99 -6.90
N ALA A 20 24.66 -7.57 -6.52
CA ALA A 20 25.07 -7.49 -5.13
C ALA A 20 24.18 -6.50 -4.34
N ALA A 21 23.89 -5.35 -4.92
CA ALA A 21 23.01 -4.36 -4.29
C ALA A 21 21.57 -4.89 -4.17
N ASN A 22 21.04 -5.57 -5.19
CA ASN A 22 19.72 -6.22 -5.13
C ASN A 22 19.65 -7.19 -3.94
N GLN A 23 20.63 -8.09 -3.82
CA GLN A 23 20.67 -9.08 -2.75
C GLN A 23 20.71 -8.42 -1.36
N LEU A 24 21.55 -7.38 -1.19
CA LEU A 24 21.64 -6.66 0.09
C LEU A 24 20.35 -5.91 0.42
N ILE A 25 19.74 -5.27 -0.57
CA ILE A 25 18.49 -4.53 -0.39
C ILE A 25 17.33 -5.47 -0.06
N GLU A 26 17.21 -6.59 -0.76
CA GLU A 26 16.14 -7.56 -0.53
C GLU A 26 16.25 -8.27 0.82
N ASN A 27 17.48 -8.50 1.31
CA ASN A 27 17.73 -9.18 2.58
C ASN A 27 17.70 -8.23 3.78
N ASP A 28 18.30 -7.04 3.65
CA ASP A 28 18.60 -6.16 4.78
C ASP A 28 18.00 -4.75 4.66
N GLY A 29 17.44 -4.41 3.50
CA GLY A 29 16.87 -3.10 3.17
C GLY A 29 17.92 -2.04 2.80
N PHE A 30 17.46 -0.91 2.26
CA PHE A 30 18.34 0.22 1.88
C PHE A 30 19.11 0.81 3.04
N SER A 31 18.59 0.77 4.25
CA SER A 31 19.25 1.34 5.45
C SER A 31 20.55 0.67 5.82
N LYS A 32 20.75 -0.58 5.41
CA LYS A 32 21.98 -1.36 5.65
C LYS A 32 22.89 -1.46 4.43
N LEU A 33 22.50 -0.86 3.31
CA LEU A 33 23.31 -0.84 2.11
C LEU A 33 24.59 -0.02 2.33
N THR A 34 25.74 -0.62 2.05
CA THR A 34 27.05 0.03 2.16
C THR A 34 27.90 -0.26 0.94
N VAL A 35 28.81 0.68 0.61
CA VAL A 35 29.79 0.45 -0.48
C VAL A 35 30.65 -0.78 -0.21
N THR A 36 31.07 -0.97 1.01
CA THR A 36 31.88 -2.14 1.42
C THR A 36 31.11 -3.45 1.23
N GLY A 37 29.83 -3.49 1.60
CA GLY A 37 28.96 -4.66 1.39
C GLY A 37 28.79 -4.99 -0.09
N ILE A 38 28.53 -3.97 -0.92
CA ILE A 38 28.42 -4.13 -2.38
C ILE A 38 29.73 -4.68 -2.96
N ILE A 39 30.86 -4.05 -2.65
CA ILE A 39 32.18 -4.45 -3.15
C ILE A 39 32.49 -5.90 -2.80
N HIS A 40 32.25 -6.27 -1.53
CA HIS A 40 32.51 -7.62 -1.05
C HIS A 40 31.65 -8.65 -1.76
N LEU A 41 30.35 -8.40 -1.88
CA LEU A 41 29.42 -9.35 -2.48
C LEU A 41 29.56 -9.43 -4.02
N ALA A 42 29.91 -8.32 -4.67
CA ALA A 42 30.18 -8.26 -6.11
C ALA A 42 31.56 -8.88 -6.48
N GLU A 43 32.40 -9.18 -5.48
CA GLU A 43 33.79 -9.62 -5.64
C GLU A 43 34.58 -8.70 -6.59
N ILE A 44 34.56 -7.38 -6.32
CA ILE A 44 35.25 -6.36 -7.09
C ILE A 44 36.23 -5.58 -6.22
N GLU A 45 37.18 -4.89 -6.86
CA GLU A 45 38.09 -3.96 -6.16
C GLU A 45 37.39 -2.60 -5.91
N PRO A 46 37.68 -1.91 -4.79
CA PRO A 46 37.09 -0.61 -4.47
C PRO A 46 37.16 0.41 -5.63
N VAL A 47 38.31 0.43 -6.32
CA VAL A 47 38.52 1.34 -7.45
C VAL A 47 37.51 1.12 -8.57
N GLN A 48 36.98 -0.10 -8.74
CA GLN A 48 36.00 -0.42 -9.79
C GLN A 48 34.62 0.15 -9.44
N PHE A 49 34.26 0.22 -8.18
CA PHE A 49 33.06 0.91 -7.71
C PHE A 49 33.20 2.43 -7.89
N TYR A 50 34.25 3.02 -7.30
CA TYR A 50 34.45 4.47 -7.34
C TYR A 50 34.74 5.06 -8.73
N HIS A 51 35.15 4.22 -9.67
CA HIS A 51 35.25 4.64 -11.06
C HIS A 51 33.88 4.91 -11.71
N ARG A 52 32.79 4.33 -11.17
CA ARG A 52 31.41 4.46 -11.70
C ARG A 52 30.56 5.40 -10.88
N TYR A 53 30.67 5.29 -9.59
CA TYR A 53 29.84 6.01 -8.63
C TYR A 53 30.74 6.79 -7.68
N GLU A 54 30.49 8.08 -7.57
CA GLU A 54 31.27 8.96 -6.68
C GLU A 54 31.18 8.50 -5.21
N ASP A 55 29.97 8.14 -4.78
CA ASP A 55 29.66 7.66 -3.44
C ASP A 55 28.42 6.75 -3.45
N LEU A 56 28.00 6.30 -2.25
CA LEU A 56 26.79 5.49 -2.08
C LEU A 56 25.52 6.23 -2.49
N ASN A 57 25.40 7.54 -2.26
CA ASN A 57 24.20 8.30 -2.59
C ASN A 57 24.02 8.40 -4.11
N LYS A 58 25.11 8.63 -4.85
CA LYS A 58 25.11 8.58 -6.32
C LYS A 58 24.76 7.20 -6.86
N PHE A 59 25.28 6.15 -6.22
CA PHE A 59 24.89 4.79 -6.56
C PHE A 59 23.38 4.57 -6.35
N ILE A 60 22.84 4.95 -5.18
CA ILE A 60 21.42 4.80 -4.85
C ILE A 60 20.57 5.60 -5.87
N ASP A 61 20.95 6.83 -6.20
CA ASP A 61 20.22 7.64 -7.18
C ASP A 61 20.15 6.96 -8.57
N GLU A 62 21.27 6.40 -9.04
CA GLU A 62 21.27 5.63 -10.30
C GLU A 62 20.48 4.32 -10.18
N TYR A 63 20.65 3.60 -9.05
CA TYR A 63 19.97 2.34 -8.81
C TYR A 63 18.44 2.47 -8.83
N VAL A 64 17.90 3.49 -8.19
CA VAL A 64 16.43 3.65 -8.07
C VAL A 64 15.78 4.09 -9.38
N LYS A 65 16.56 4.63 -10.35
CA LYS A 65 16.05 5.04 -11.67
C LYS A 65 15.37 3.89 -12.42
N LYS A 66 15.78 2.65 -12.20
CA LYS A 66 15.14 1.47 -12.80
C LYS A 66 13.68 1.29 -12.35
N TYR A 67 13.28 1.88 -11.23
CA TYR A 67 11.93 1.85 -10.69
C TYR A 67 11.09 3.08 -11.02
N ASP A 68 11.66 4.09 -11.67
CA ASP A 68 10.98 5.35 -11.99
C ASP A 68 9.70 5.12 -12.81
N TYR A 69 9.66 4.08 -13.64
CA TYR A 69 8.53 3.74 -14.52
C TYR A 69 7.70 2.54 -14.02
N TRP A 70 8.05 1.94 -12.89
CA TRP A 70 7.40 0.73 -12.38
C TRP A 70 5.87 0.82 -12.36
N PHE A 71 5.31 1.91 -11.82
CA PHE A 71 3.86 2.08 -11.76
C PHE A 71 3.26 2.35 -13.16
N ASN A 72 3.94 3.11 -13.99
CA ASN A 72 3.52 3.35 -15.37
C ASN A 72 3.48 2.05 -16.19
N ASP A 73 4.37 1.11 -15.93
CA ASP A 73 4.40 -0.18 -16.60
C ASP A 73 3.21 -1.06 -16.16
N ILE A 74 2.80 -0.99 -14.89
CA ILE A 74 1.55 -1.61 -14.42
C ILE A 74 0.36 -1.02 -15.18
N ILE A 75 0.26 0.30 -15.29
CA ILE A 75 -0.82 0.96 -16.03
C ILE A 75 -0.83 0.52 -17.50
N LYS A 76 0.33 0.50 -18.14
CA LYS A 76 0.46 0.12 -19.56
C LYS A 76 0.07 -1.34 -19.82
N SER A 77 0.37 -2.25 -18.90
CA SER A 77 0.00 -3.65 -19.03
C SER A 77 -1.51 -3.90 -19.04
N GLN A 78 -2.30 -2.94 -18.52
CA GLN A 78 -3.77 -3.03 -18.44
C GLN A 78 -4.52 -2.35 -19.60
N LYS A 79 -3.81 -1.89 -20.64
CA LYS A 79 -4.43 -1.17 -21.79
C LYS A 79 -5.48 -1.97 -22.58
N GLN A 80 -5.52 -3.29 -22.43
CA GLN A 80 -6.48 -4.17 -23.12
C GLN A 80 -7.81 -4.33 -22.37
N SER A 81 -8.01 -3.61 -21.26
CA SER A 81 -9.28 -3.64 -20.52
C SER A 81 -10.44 -3.15 -21.37
N SER A 82 -11.59 -3.83 -21.28
CA SER A 82 -12.76 -3.60 -22.14
C SER A 82 -13.54 -2.33 -21.78
N ASN A 83 -13.43 -1.87 -20.53
CA ASN A 83 -14.14 -0.70 -20.02
C ASN A 83 -13.38 -0.03 -18.86
N ASP A 84 -13.85 1.16 -18.44
CA ASP A 84 -13.18 1.97 -17.42
C ASP A 84 -13.18 1.33 -16.03
N LYS A 85 -14.22 0.59 -15.66
CA LYS A 85 -14.28 -0.16 -14.40
C LYS A 85 -13.24 -1.28 -14.38
N GLU A 86 -13.18 -2.06 -15.47
CA GLU A 86 -12.21 -3.15 -15.59
C GLU A 86 -10.78 -2.61 -15.55
N LEU A 87 -10.52 -1.52 -16.29
CA LEU A 87 -9.22 -0.85 -16.24
C LEU A 87 -8.85 -0.42 -14.81
N TYR A 88 -9.77 0.21 -14.10
CA TYR A 88 -9.57 0.63 -12.71
C TYR A 88 -9.24 -0.55 -11.80
N THR A 89 -10.05 -1.59 -11.86
CA THR A 89 -9.88 -2.81 -11.07
C THR A 89 -8.54 -3.50 -11.36
N ASN A 90 -8.21 -3.63 -12.65
CA ASN A 90 -6.98 -4.29 -13.09
C ASN A 90 -5.72 -3.50 -12.69
N ILE A 91 -5.77 -2.17 -12.66
CA ILE A 91 -4.66 -1.35 -12.16
C ILE A 91 -4.46 -1.61 -10.66
N LEU A 92 -5.51 -1.61 -9.85
CA LEU A 92 -5.40 -1.84 -8.40
C LEU A 92 -4.95 -3.27 -8.06
N THR A 93 -5.49 -4.27 -8.74
CA THR A 93 -5.07 -5.67 -8.56
C THR A 93 -3.67 -5.90 -9.10
N GLY A 94 -3.31 -5.30 -10.23
CA GLY A 94 -1.95 -5.31 -10.77
C GLY A 94 -0.93 -4.65 -9.84
N LEU A 95 -1.30 -3.54 -9.21
CA LEU A 95 -0.49 -2.91 -8.16
C LEU A 95 -0.27 -3.85 -6.99
N PHE A 96 -1.34 -4.47 -6.48
CA PHE A 96 -1.24 -5.43 -5.37
C PHE A 96 -0.30 -6.59 -5.72
N HIS A 97 -0.47 -7.23 -6.88
CA HIS A 97 0.38 -8.33 -7.31
C HIS A 97 1.83 -7.90 -7.51
N SER A 98 2.05 -6.85 -8.33
CA SER A 98 3.40 -6.38 -8.64
C SER A 98 4.19 -5.97 -7.39
N LEU A 99 3.56 -5.29 -6.45
CA LEU A 99 4.23 -4.90 -5.21
C LEU A 99 4.45 -6.09 -4.27
N SER A 100 3.51 -7.02 -4.18
CA SER A 100 3.65 -8.23 -3.35
C SER A 100 4.83 -9.10 -3.78
N GLU A 101 5.18 -9.12 -5.05
CA GLU A 101 6.23 -9.95 -5.63
C GLU A 101 7.58 -9.23 -5.75
N ASN A 102 7.60 -7.90 -5.67
CA ASN A 102 8.80 -7.10 -5.86
C ASN A 102 9.38 -6.61 -4.53
N LYS A 103 10.22 -7.44 -3.91
CA LYS A 103 10.84 -7.13 -2.63
C LYS A 103 11.69 -5.85 -2.67
N ALA A 104 12.47 -5.66 -3.72
CA ALA A 104 13.30 -4.46 -3.87
C ALA A 104 12.44 -3.17 -3.96
N MET A 105 11.26 -3.24 -4.62
CA MET A 105 10.32 -2.12 -4.65
C MET A 105 9.68 -1.86 -3.29
N GLN A 106 9.36 -2.91 -2.52
CA GLN A 106 8.89 -2.76 -1.14
C GLN A 106 9.93 -2.04 -0.28
N GLU A 107 11.19 -2.45 -0.36
CA GLU A 107 12.28 -1.82 0.39
C GLU A 107 12.52 -0.38 -0.07
N LEU A 108 12.39 -0.08 -1.38
CA LEU A 108 12.47 1.29 -1.89
C LEU A 108 11.37 2.17 -1.29
N LEU A 109 10.12 1.71 -1.26
CA LEU A 109 9.00 2.47 -0.67
C LEU A 109 9.21 2.70 0.84
N LYS A 110 9.68 1.70 1.59
CA LYS A 110 10.03 1.85 3.01
C LYS A 110 11.12 2.91 3.19
N TRP A 111 12.16 2.84 2.36
CA TRP A 111 13.27 3.78 2.39
C TRP A 111 12.83 5.20 2.07
N GLU A 112 11.98 5.41 1.08
CA GLU A 112 11.45 6.72 0.71
C GLU A 112 10.64 7.36 1.84
N LEU A 113 9.81 6.58 2.54
CA LEU A 113 9.03 7.07 3.68
C LEU A 113 9.91 7.45 4.87
N ALA A 114 11.05 6.78 5.04
CA ALA A 114 11.98 7.02 6.14
C ALA A 114 13.01 8.13 5.84
N ASN A 115 13.22 8.48 4.57
CA ASN A 115 14.27 9.40 4.14
C ASN A 115 13.70 10.57 3.33
N ASN A 116 14.00 11.79 3.78
CA ASN A 116 13.63 13.00 3.07
C ASN A 116 14.86 13.62 2.41
N ASN A 117 15.23 13.12 1.23
CA ASN A 117 16.35 13.63 0.43
C ASN A 117 15.93 13.86 -1.03
N GLU A 118 16.81 14.42 -1.86
CA GLU A 118 16.52 14.74 -3.25
C GLU A 118 16.09 13.51 -4.07
N THR A 119 16.74 12.38 -3.86
CA THR A 119 16.43 11.13 -4.58
C THR A 119 15.05 10.60 -4.20
N SER A 120 14.70 10.53 -2.90
CA SER A 120 13.38 10.07 -2.45
C SER A 120 12.26 11.01 -2.92
N GLN A 121 12.49 12.33 -2.90
CA GLN A 121 11.54 13.31 -3.43
C GLN A 121 11.37 13.18 -4.94
N ARG A 122 12.45 12.93 -5.70
CA ARG A 122 12.40 12.74 -7.15
C ARG A 122 11.57 11.52 -7.52
N THR A 123 11.85 10.37 -6.93
CA THR A 123 11.13 9.12 -7.22
C THR A 123 9.65 9.21 -6.86
N ALA A 124 9.31 9.81 -5.72
CA ALA A 124 7.92 10.04 -5.31
C ALA A 124 7.17 10.95 -6.31
N ARG A 125 7.79 12.08 -6.73
CA ARG A 125 7.20 13.00 -7.72
C ARG A 125 7.01 12.32 -9.08
N LEU A 126 7.93 11.47 -9.52
CA LEU A 126 7.79 10.76 -10.81
C LEU A 126 6.62 9.79 -10.77
N ARG A 127 6.42 9.05 -9.67
CA ARG A 127 5.24 8.21 -9.53
C ARG A 127 3.95 9.02 -9.57
N GLU A 128 3.90 10.16 -8.88
CA GLU A 128 2.75 11.07 -8.92
C GLU A 128 2.47 11.54 -10.35
N LEU A 129 3.49 11.98 -11.10
CA LEU A 129 3.32 12.41 -12.49
C LEU A 129 2.72 11.31 -13.38
N HIS A 130 3.06 10.04 -13.14
CA HIS A 130 2.50 8.92 -13.91
C HIS A 130 1.03 8.62 -13.57
N THR A 131 0.54 9.02 -12.39
CA THR A 131 -0.86 8.84 -11.98
C THR A 131 -1.77 9.96 -12.47
N LEU A 132 -1.25 11.17 -12.72
CA LEU A 132 -2.06 12.34 -13.11
C LEU A 132 -3.03 12.08 -14.28
N PRO A 133 -2.65 11.42 -15.39
CA PRO A 133 -3.58 11.14 -16.48
C PRO A 133 -4.77 10.27 -16.05
N LEU A 134 -4.53 9.31 -15.13
CA LEU A 134 -5.61 8.48 -14.57
C LEU A 134 -6.50 9.30 -13.64
N CYS A 135 -5.91 10.13 -12.77
CA CYS A 135 -6.67 11.03 -11.91
C CYS A 135 -7.59 11.92 -12.73
N GLN A 136 -7.08 12.54 -13.80
CA GLN A 136 -7.87 13.38 -14.71
C GLN A 136 -8.98 12.59 -15.41
N LYS A 137 -8.68 11.40 -15.92
CA LYS A 137 -9.64 10.52 -16.58
C LYS A 137 -10.80 10.17 -15.64
N TYR A 138 -10.49 9.66 -14.45
CA TYR A 138 -11.53 9.21 -13.51
C TYR A 138 -12.24 10.37 -12.84
N SER A 139 -11.59 11.49 -12.52
CA SER A 139 -12.26 12.70 -12.06
C SER A 139 -13.30 13.19 -13.07
N LYS A 140 -12.98 13.17 -14.38
CA LYS A 140 -13.93 13.51 -15.42
C LYS A 140 -15.08 12.49 -15.53
N LEU A 141 -14.78 11.19 -15.40
CA LEU A 141 -15.81 10.14 -15.47
C LEU A 141 -16.83 10.23 -14.33
N PHE A 142 -16.41 10.71 -13.16
CA PHE A 142 -17.23 10.84 -11.96
C PHE A 142 -17.73 12.27 -11.72
N SER A 143 -17.56 13.21 -12.68
CA SER A 143 -17.87 14.64 -12.50
C SER A 143 -19.34 14.91 -12.14
N ASP A 144 -20.24 14.04 -12.59
CA ASP A 144 -21.69 14.19 -12.38
C ASP A 144 -22.20 13.38 -11.17
N THR A 145 -21.26 12.91 -10.32
CA THR A 145 -21.53 12.19 -9.08
C THR A 145 -20.96 12.95 -7.88
N ASP A 146 -21.38 12.59 -6.69
CA ASP A 146 -20.80 13.08 -5.41
C ASP A 146 -19.59 12.25 -4.96
N ILE A 147 -19.09 11.35 -5.81
CA ILE A 147 -17.97 10.45 -5.51
C ILE A 147 -16.65 11.12 -5.87
N ASP A 148 -15.83 11.45 -4.89
CA ASP A 148 -14.43 11.82 -5.12
C ASP A 148 -13.57 10.56 -5.32
N ILE A 149 -13.60 10.06 -6.56
CA ILE A 149 -12.91 8.84 -6.95
C ILE A 149 -11.39 8.95 -6.77
N VAL A 150 -10.82 10.15 -6.90
CA VAL A 150 -9.36 10.35 -6.76
C VAL A 150 -8.95 10.16 -5.31
N THR A 151 -9.65 10.79 -4.37
CA THR A 151 -9.38 10.62 -2.93
C THR A 151 -9.63 9.18 -2.47
N ILE A 152 -10.71 8.53 -2.93
CA ILE A 152 -10.98 7.13 -2.62
C ILE A 152 -9.86 6.22 -3.17
N SER A 153 -9.40 6.47 -4.40
CA SER A 153 -8.28 5.70 -4.99
C SER A 153 -7.00 5.86 -4.17
N ALA A 154 -6.70 7.08 -3.71
CA ALA A 154 -5.53 7.32 -2.86
C ALA A 154 -5.60 6.54 -1.54
N LEU A 155 -6.77 6.46 -0.91
CA LEU A 155 -6.99 5.67 0.31
C LEU A 155 -6.82 4.16 0.04
N ILE A 156 -7.36 3.65 -1.07
CA ILE A 156 -7.22 2.23 -1.44
C ILE A 156 -5.75 1.90 -1.73
N ILE A 157 -5.05 2.73 -2.50
CA ILE A 157 -3.62 2.54 -2.81
C ILE A 157 -2.77 2.61 -1.54
N GLY A 158 -3.04 3.59 -0.67
CA GLY A 158 -2.38 3.69 0.63
C GLY A 158 -2.62 2.45 1.51
N GLY A 159 -3.84 1.91 1.51
CA GLY A 159 -4.17 0.65 2.19
C GLY A 159 -3.41 -0.55 1.61
N ILE A 160 -3.33 -0.68 0.29
CA ILE A 160 -2.54 -1.72 -0.39
C ILE A 160 -1.06 -1.62 0.00
N TYR A 161 -0.48 -0.43 -0.06
CA TYR A 161 0.91 -0.21 0.36
C TYR A 161 1.12 -0.61 1.80
N TYR A 162 0.26 -0.15 2.70
CA TYR A 162 0.41 -0.45 4.13
C TYR A 162 0.32 -1.94 4.40
N LEU A 163 -0.67 -2.65 3.85
CA LEU A 163 -0.82 -4.10 4.03
C LEU A 163 0.44 -4.86 3.60
N ILE A 164 0.99 -4.53 2.42
CA ILE A 164 2.16 -5.23 1.88
C ILE A 164 3.44 -4.87 2.63
N LEU A 165 3.68 -3.58 2.91
CA LEU A 165 4.90 -3.14 3.58
C LEU A 165 4.94 -3.53 5.06
N HIS A 166 3.78 -3.76 5.68
CA HIS A 166 3.64 -4.14 7.08
C HIS A 166 3.68 -5.67 7.30
N ASP A 167 3.47 -6.49 6.25
CA ASP A 167 3.27 -7.94 6.36
C ASP A 167 4.42 -8.70 7.05
N GLU A 168 5.64 -8.17 6.95
CA GLU A 168 6.80 -8.75 7.63
C GLU A 168 6.79 -8.53 9.15
N LEU A 169 6.17 -7.44 9.60
CA LEU A 169 6.14 -7.06 11.02
C LEU A 169 5.06 -7.85 11.77
N SER A 170 3.85 -7.88 11.24
CA SER A 170 2.72 -8.61 11.83
C SER A 170 1.53 -8.66 10.87
N THR A 171 0.49 -9.41 11.26
CA THR A 171 -0.83 -9.30 10.63
C THR A 171 -1.43 -7.91 10.88
N PHE A 172 -2.25 -7.42 9.94
CA PHE A 172 -2.99 -6.18 10.10
C PHE A 172 -4.50 -6.45 9.99
N SER A 173 -5.25 -6.10 11.03
CA SER A 173 -6.70 -6.40 11.12
C SER A 173 -7.05 -7.87 10.82
N GLY A 174 -6.19 -8.79 11.25
CA GLY A 174 -6.34 -10.22 11.02
C GLY A 174 -6.01 -10.68 9.59
N ILE A 175 -5.49 -9.80 8.73
CA ILE A 175 -5.00 -10.13 7.38
C ILE A 175 -3.53 -10.51 7.46
N ASN A 176 -3.18 -11.68 6.89
CA ASN A 176 -1.83 -12.21 6.79
C ASN A 176 -1.52 -12.51 5.32
N LEU A 177 -0.77 -11.65 4.65
CA LEU A 177 -0.48 -11.81 3.23
C LEU A 177 0.47 -12.96 2.90
N LYS A 178 1.07 -13.61 3.91
CA LYS A 178 1.79 -14.88 3.74
C LYS A 178 0.84 -16.05 3.44
N MET A 179 -0.46 -15.90 3.78
CA MET A 179 -1.50 -16.86 3.49
C MET A 179 -2.20 -16.52 2.17
N GLU A 180 -2.22 -17.46 1.23
CA GLU A 180 -2.88 -17.25 -0.07
C GLU A 180 -4.38 -16.94 0.08
N SER A 181 -5.05 -17.55 1.07
CA SER A 181 -6.46 -17.26 1.38
C SER A 181 -6.70 -15.77 1.67
N ASP A 182 -5.79 -15.12 2.39
CA ASP A 182 -5.93 -13.71 2.76
C ASP A 182 -5.55 -12.79 1.59
N ARG A 183 -4.56 -13.16 0.78
CA ARG A 183 -4.27 -12.48 -0.50
C ARG A 183 -5.52 -12.44 -1.39
N GLN A 184 -6.21 -13.58 -1.53
CA GLN A 184 -7.45 -13.66 -2.30
C GLN A 184 -8.59 -12.85 -1.67
N ARG A 185 -8.65 -12.74 -0.34
CA ARG A 185 -9.61 -11.84 0.34
C ARG A 185 -9.38 -10.39 -0.02
N VAL A 186 -8.12 -9.92 -0.06
CA VAL A 186 -7.78 -8.55 -0.45
C VAL A 186 -8.18 -8.30 -1.92
N ILE A 187 -7.85 -9.22 -2.84
CA ILE A 187 -8.24 -9.11 -4.25
C ILE A 187 -9.76 -9.06 -4.39
N LYS A 188 -10.51 -9.91 -3.68
CA LYS A 188 -11.97 -9.87 -3.67
C LYS A 188 -12.52 -8.55 -3.13
N ALA A 189 -11.87 -7.97 -2.12
CA ALA A 189 -12.26 -6.68 -1.57
C ALA A 189 -12.03 -5.54 -2.58
N ILE A 190 -10.90 -5.52 -3.29
CA ILE A 190 -10.62 -4.56 -4.37
C ILE A 190 -11.68 -4.66 -5.48
N ASN A 191 -11.99 -5.87 -5.93
CA ASN A 191 -13.03 -6.10 -6.95
C ASN A 191 -14.40 -5.58 -6.47
N LYS A 192 -14.78 -5.90 -5.23
CA LYS A 192 -16.06 -5.47 -4.67
C LYS A 192 -16.16 -3.96 -4.48
N LEU A 193 -15.08 -3.30 -4.05
CA LEU A 193 -15.02 -1.85 -3.97
C LEU A 193 -15.17 -1.20 -5.36
N SER A 194 -14.48 -1.74 -6.36
CA SER A 194 -14.63 -1.30 -7.75
C SER A 194 -16.07 -1.49 -8.24
N ASP A 195 -16.72 -2.62 -7.93
CA ASP A 195 -18.12 -2.83 -8.27
C ASP A 195 -19.03 -1.76 -7.67
N ILE A 196 -18.86 -1.46 -6.40
CA ILE A 196 -19.66 -0.45 -5.68
C ILE A 196 -19.44 0.93 -6.29
N LEU A 197 -18.20 1.33 -6.55
CA LEU A 197 -17.86 2.65 -7.08
C LEU A 197 -18.44 2.89 -8.49
N PHE A 198 -18.42 1.87 -9.34
CA PHE A 198 -18.88 1.98 -10.73
C PHE A 198 -20.34 1.53 -10.94
N THR A 199 -21.02 1.11 -9.89
CA THR A 199 -22.47 0.82 -10.00
C THR A 199 -23.21 2.15 -10.04
N PRO A 200 -24.02 2.42 -11.08
CA PRO A 200 -24.86 3.61 -11.09
C PRO A 200 -25.74 3.62 -9.84
N ILE A 201 -25.71 4.71 -9.10
CA ILE A 201 -26.70 4.91 -8.05
C ILE A 201 -28.06 4.96 -8.75
N PRO A 202 -29.00 4.04 -8.45
CA PRO A 202 -30.29 4.08 -9.11
C PRO A 202 -30.93 5.46 -8.87
N SER A 203 -31.25 6.16 -9.94
CA SER A 203 -32.02 7.42 -9.89
C SER A 203 -33.37 7.27 -9.21
N SER A 204 -33.74 6.03 -8.89
CA SER A 204 -34.96 5.65 -8.16
C SER A 204 -34.79 5.52 -6.66
N LEU A 205 -33.63 5.90 -6.08
CA LEU A 205 -33.64 6.24 -4.67
C LEU A 205 -34.38 7.57 -4.51
N THR A 206 -35.70 7.45 -4.59
CA THR A 206 -36.60 8.58 -4.37
C THR A 206 -36.23 9.20 -3.02
N ARG A 207 -36.39 10.52 -2.91
CA ARG A 207 -36.19 11.27 -1.66
C ARG A 207 -36.89 10.56 -0.49
N GLU A 208 -38.01 9.89 -0.76
CA GLU A 208 -38.74 9.00 0.16
C GLU A 208 -37.90 7.82 0.68
N THR A 209 -37.17 7.13 -0.17
CA THR A 209 -36.33 5.98 0.24
C THR A 209 -35.15 6.44 1.09
N ILE A 210 -34.57 7.59 0.72
CA ILE A 210 -33.49 8.23 1.51
C ILE A 210 -34.05 8.67 2.89
N ASP A 211 -35.22 9.27 2.93
CA ASP A 211 -35.89 9.71 4.18
C ASP A 211 -36.27 8.51 5.05
N ILE A 212 -36.67 7.38 4.47
CA ILE A 212 -36.92 6.13 5.22
C ILE A 212 -35.61 5.56 5.78
N ILE A 213 -34.53 5.54 5.01
CA ILE A 213 -33.21 5.09 5.49
C ILE A 213 -32.71 6.00 6.62
N ILE A 214 -32.79 7.32 6.45
CA ILE A 214 -32.42 8.30 7.47
C ILE A 214 -33.26 8.13 8.73
N SER A 215 -34.59 7.93 8.58
CA SER A 215 -35.50 7.68 9.68
C SER A 215 -35.15 6.39 10.44
N ASN A 216 -34.82 5.32 9.72
CA ASN A 216 -34.44 4.05 10.35
C ASN A 216 -33.08 4.16 11.05
N VAL A 217 -32.10 4.83 10.47
CA VAL A 217 -30.80 5.11 11.10
C VAL A 217 -31.00 5.94 12.37
N LYS A 218 -31.83 6.99 12.35
CA LYS A 218 -32.15 7.78 13.55
C LYS A 218 -32.83 6.94 14.65
N LYS A 219 -33.74 6.04 14.29
CA LYS A 219 -34.38 5.13 15.26
C LYS A 219 -33.38 4.18 15.92
N ILE A 220 -32.47 3.61 15.11
CA ILE A 220 -31.40 2.72 15.60
C ILE A 220 -30.45 3.48 16.54
N THR A 221 -30.04 4.69 16.16
CA THR A 221 -29.17 5.54 16.99
C THR A 221 -29.85 5.92 18.31
N SER A 222 -31.16 6.26 18.28
CA SER A 222 -31.93 6.54 19.49
C SER A 222 -32.07 5.31 20.38
N ALA A 223 -32.27 4.11 19.79
CA ALA A 223 -32.35 2.87 20.56
C ALA A 223 -31.01 2.51 21.23
N ILE A 224 -29.89 2.70 20.50
CA ILE A 224 -28.53 2.51 21.04
C ILE A 224 -28.28 3.50 22.21
N PHE A 225 -28.68 4.76 22.03
CA PHE A 225 -28.54 5.78 23.07
C PHE A 225 -29.36 5.45 24.33
N LEU A 226 -30.62 4.98 24.17
CA LEU A 226 -31.46 4.51 25.26
C LEU A 226 -30.86 3.28 25.95
N LEU A 227 -30.29 2.33 25.17
CA LEU A 227 -29.61 1.16 25.72
C LEU A 227 -28.37 1.55 26.54
N GLN A 228 -27.56 2.50 26.07
CA GLN A 228 -26.42 3.05 26.78
C GLN A 228 -26.86 3.76 28.08
N PHE A 229 -27.96 4.51 28.03
CA PHE A 229 -28.51 5.19 29.21
C PHE A 229 -29.01 4.18 30.23
N MET A 230 -29.71 3.11 29.80
CA MET A 230 -30.16 2.05 30.68
C MET A 230 -28.98 1.28 31.30
N LEU A 231 -27.98 0.95 30.52
CA LEU A 231 -26.75 0.26 30.99
C LEU A 231 -25.97 1.14 31.96
N SER A 232 -25.88 2.44 31.71
CA SER A 232 -25.26 3.40 32.63
C SER A 232 -26.04 3.52 33.97
N SER A 233 -27.39 3.44 33.91
CA SER A 233 -28.23 3.44 35.08
C SER A 233 -28.11 2.15 35.87
N ILE A 234 -28.04 1.00 35.19
CA ILE A 234 -27.80 -0.30 35.81
C ILE A 234 -26.38 -0.35 36.42
N ALA A 235 -25.36 0.17 35.71
CA ALA A 235 -24.01 0.26 36.24
C ALA A 235 -23.93 1.08 37.51
N LYS A 236 -24.68 2.19 37.61
CA LYS A 236 -24.81 2.98 38.87
C LYS A 236 -25.44 2.19 40.01
N TYR A 237 -26.33 1.26 39.72
CA TYR A 237 -26.96 0.40 40.74
C TYR A 237 -26.03 -0.75 41.17
N LEU A 238 -25.18 -1.25 40.28
CA LEU A 238 -24.26 -2.37 40.52
C LEU A 238 -22.88 -1.92 41.07
N THR A 239 -22.64 -0.64 41.29
CA THR A 239 -21.36 -0.12 41.83
C THR A 239 -21.13 -0.41 43.34
N LYS A 240 -21.94 -1.28 43.95
CA LYS A 240 -21.58 -1.88 45.24
C LYS A 240 -20.69 -3.08 44.99
N GLU A 241 -19.45 -3.02 45.53
CA GLU A 241 -18.50 -4.16 45.53
C GLU A 241 -19.27 -5.49 45.72
N PRO A 242 -19.03 -6.57 44.88
CA PRO A 242 -17.83 -6.99 44.17
C PRO A 242 -17.91 -7.00 42.63
N TYR A 243 -18.77 -6.24 41.99
CA TYR A 243 -19.05 -6.37 40.54
C TYR A 243 -18.40 -5.28 39.67
N LYS A 244 -17.50 -4.48 40.23
CA LYS A 244 -16.85 -3.35 39.54
C LYS A 244 -16.11 -3.74 38.25
N ASP A 245 -15.37 -4.86 38.29
CA ASP A 245 -14.52 -5.31 37.17
C ASP A 245 -15.34 -5.89 36.01
N VAL A 246 -16.46 -6.54 36.31
CA VAL A 246 -17.35 -7.10 35.29
C VAL A 246 -18.10 -6.01 34.52
N VAL A 247 -18.49 -4.94 35.20
CA VAL A 247 -19.17 -3.76 34.62
C VAL A 247 -18.21 -2.98 33.73
N PHE A 248 -16.93 -2.85 34.13
CA PHE A 248 -15.91 -2.18 33.33
C PHE A 248 -15.60 -2.93 32.02
N ILE A 249 -15.49 -4.27 32.07
CA ILE A 249 -15.26 -5.11 30.90
C ILE A 249 -16.45 -5.04 29.93
N LEU A 250 -17.68 -5.06 30.42
CA LEU A 250 -18.88 -4.92 29.59
C LEU A 250 -19.00 -3.56 28.93
N MET A 251 -18.67 -2.47 29.61
CA MET A 251 -18.70 -1.10 29.06
C MET A 251 -17.62 -0.93 27.99
N CYS A 252 -16.41 -1.46 28.18
CA CYS A 252 -15.34 -1.44 27.17
C CYS A 252 -15.71 -2.23 25.92
N SER A 253 -16.38 -3.39 26.06
CA SER A 253 -16.82 -4.22 24.93
C SER A 253 -17.90 -3.54 24.08
N ILE A 254 -18.79 -2.75 24.68
CA ILE A 254 -19.86 -2.04 23.97
C ILE A 254 -19.33 -0.79 23.25
N CYS A 255 -18.33 -0.09 23.81
CA CYS A 255 -17.66 1.02 23.14
C CYS A 255 -16.84 0.59 21.91
N PHE A 256 -16.51 -0.71 21.78
CA PHE A 256 -15.76 -1.24 20.64
C PHE A 256 -16.66 -1.71 19.49
N ILE A 257 -17.98 -1.80 19.69
CA ILE A 257 -18.97 -2.28 18.72
C ILE A 257 -19.83 -1.11 18.16
N ALA A 258 -19.77 0.06 18.79
CA ALA A 258 -20.45 1.30 18.37
C ALA A 258 -19.50 2.22 17.60
#